data_6a96d58d992781139058e7b54780cdc5
#
_entry.id   6a96d58d992781139058e7b54780cdc5
#
_cell.length_a   1.000
_cell.length_b   1.000
_cell.length_c   1.000
_cell.angle_alpha   90.00
_cell.angle_beta   90.00
_cell.angle_gamma   90.00
#
_symmetry.space_group_name_H-M   'P 1'
#
loop_
_entity.id
_entity.type
_entity.pdbx_description
1 polymer ?
#
loop_
_entity_poly.entity_id
_entity_poly.type
_entity_poly.pdbx_seq_one_letter_code
_entity_poly.pdbx_strand_id
1 'polypeptide(L)'
;DTFGTDAVRWYLMREMPTGADASYTLERFLARYDELANVLGNLVSRSTSMINKYRDGLVPEAASNGLDAEIDYALESARSAIERLKVHDAFAAAMDLARAANVYIEERKPWAQAKDPELASELDETLATLARVLVVLCALFQPVATEKMDELAVRLGLDQVPTLEKAVAEDMTGKKMSTGDPLFPRVHPESMDTTT
;
A
#
# COMPACT_ATOMS: atom_id res chain seq x y z
N ASP A 1 4.41 19.78 11.87
CA ASP A 1 4.08 19.51 10.46
C ASP A 1 5.00 18.49 9.74
N THR A 2 5.96 17.88 10.46
CA THR A 2 6.94 16.94 9.86
C THR A 2 6.33 15.68 9.27
N PHE A 3 5.25 15.18 9.84
CA PHE A 3 4.63 13.89 9.46
C PHE A 3 3.37 14.03 8.60
N GLY A 4 2.75 15.20 8.58
CA GLY A 4 1.49 15.44 7.89
C GLY A 4 0.24 14.90 8.63
N THR A 5 -0.92 15.33 8.17
CA THR A 5 -2.22 15.00 8.79
C THR A 5 -2.54 13.51 8.69
N ASP A 6 -2.22 12.88 7.57
CA ASP A 6 -2.52 11.46 7.32
C ASP A 6 -1.81 10.53 8.31
N ALA A 7 -0.57 10.87 8.73
CA ALA A 7 0.15 10.10 9.73
C ALA A 7 -0.52 10.17 11.11
N VAL A 8 -1.04 11.34 11.49
CA VAL A 8 -1.78 11.52 12.75
C VAL A 8 -3.11 10.73 12.70
N ARG A 9 -3.84 10.81 11.58
CA ARG A 9 -5.09 10.04 11.39
C ARG A 9 -4.82 8.54 11.46
N TRP A 10 -3.76 8.08 10.80
CA TRP A 10 -3.33 6.68 10.86
C TRP A 10 -3.06 6.24 12.30
N TYR A 11 -2.25 7.01 13.04
CA TYR A 11 -1.95 6.70 14.44
C TYR A 11 -3.23 6.55 15.25
N LEU A 12 -4.14 7.53 15.19
CA LEU A 12 -5.40 7.51 15.94
C LEU A 12 -6.26 6.29 15.58
N MET A 13 -6.43 6.01 14.30
CA MET A 13 -7.27 4.90 13.84
C MET A 13 -6.65 3.52 14.08
N ARG A 14 -5.32 3.44 14.11
CA ARG A 14 -4.59 2.17 14.27
C ARG A 14 -4.27 1.82 15.72
N GLU A 15 -4.01 2.83 16.54
CA GLU A 15 -3.55 2.64 17.92
C GLU A 15 -4.67 2.70 18.95
N MET A 16 -5.79 3.36 18.63
CA MET A 16 -6.89 3.54 19.57
C MET A 16 -7.98 2.48 19.35
N PRO A 17 -8.04 1.42 20.19
CA PRO A 17 -9.09 0.42 20.07
C PRO A 17 -10.43 1.03 20.49
N THR A 18 -11.50 0.66 19.78
CA THR A 18 -12.87 1.09 20.10
C THR A 18 -13.26 0.64 21.53
N GLY A 19 -13.68 1.59 22.36
CA GLY A 19 -14.18 1.31 23.71
C GLY A 19 -13.08 1.12 24.77
N ALA A 20 -11.83 1.48 24.48
CA ALA A 20 -10.74 1.48 25.46
C ALA A 20 -9.95 2.79 25.39
N ASP A 21 -9.35 3.16 26.51
CA ASP A 21 -8.44 4.31 26.58
C ASP A 21 -7.11 3.96 25.92
N ALA A 22 -6.52 4.94 25.22
CA ALA A 22 -5.19 4.83 24.68
C ALA A 22 -4.32 6.00 25.12
N SER A 23 -3.08 5.73 25.45
CA SER A 23 -2.10 6.76 25.81
C SER A 23 -1.27 7.14 24.59
N TYR A 24 -1.19 8.44 24.30
CA TYR A 24 -0.26 8.95 23.30
C TYR A 24 1.16 8.96 23.88
N THR A 25 2.10 8.39 23.12
CA THR A 25 3.53 8.63 23.28
C THR A 25 4.17 8.85 21.92
N LEU A 26 5.21 9.67 21.87
CA LEU A 26 5.94 9.91 20.63
C LEU A 26 6.53 8.59 20.07
N GLU A 27 7.03 7.72 20.93
CA GLU A 27 7.55 6.41 20.55
C GLU A 27 6.50 5.55 19.81
N ARG A 28 5.28 5.47 20.34
CA ARG A 28 4.17 4.75 19.70
C ARG A 28 3.77 5.39 18.37
N PHE A 29 3.74 6.72 18.34
CA PHE A 29 3.45 7.44 17.10
C PHE A 29 4.49 7.13 16.03
N LEU A 30 5.78 7.19 16.37
CA LEU A 30 6.88 6.87 15.46
C LEU A 30 6.81 5.42 14.97
N ALA A 31 6.52 4.46 15.87
CA ALA A 31 6.36 3.06 15.49
C ALA A 31 5.22 2.86 14.45
N ARG A 32 4.10 3.59 14.59
CA ARG A 32 3.00 3.55 13.59
C ARG A 32 3.35 4.27 12.30
N TYR A 33 4.10 5.36 12.38
CA TYR A 33 4.61 6.03 11.18
C TYR A 33 5.60 5.15 10.41
N ASP A 34 6.50 4.48 11.11
CA ASP A 34 7.44 3.53 10.53
C ASP A 34 6.74 2.35 9.84
N GLU A 35 5.59 1.91 10.36
CA GLU A 35 4.74 0.90 9.72
C GLU A 35 4.24 1.40 8.35
N LEU A 36 3.76 2.66 8.25
CA LEU A 36 3.38 3.27 6.98
C LEU A 36 4.57 3.37 6.01
N ALA A 37 5.69 3.90 6.47
CA ALA A 37 6.85 4.16 5.63
C ALA A 37 7.51 2.86 5.13
N ASN A 38 7.71 1.88 6.03
CA ASN A 38 8.49 0.69 5.74
C ASN A 38 7.65 -0.45 5.14
N VAL A 39 6.32 -0.46 5.32
CA VAL A 39 5.46 -1.49 4.73
C VAL A 39 4.75 -0.94 3.51
N LEU A 40 3.84 0.04 3.67
CA LEU A 40 3.04 0.56 2.56
C LEU A 40 3.88 1.42 1.61
N GLY A 41 4.63 2.38 2.14
CA GLY A 41 5.47 3.27 1.33
C GLY A 41 6.56 2.52 0.56
N ASN A 42 7.20 1.53 1.19
CA ASN A 42 8.17 0.66 0.54
C ASN A 42 7.54 -0.19 -0.57
N LEU A 43 6.36 -0.77 -0.33
CA LEU A 43 5.63 -1.54 -1.34
C LEU A 43 5.32 -0.68 -2.57
N VAL A 44 4.76 0.53 -2.36
CA VAL A 44 4.46 1.48 -3.45
C VAL A 44 5.72 1.80 -4.25
N SER A 45 6.80 2.21 -3.58
CA SER A 45 8.04 2.61 -4.25
C SER A 45 8.67 1.45 -5.04
N ARG A 46 8.70 0.26 -4.47
CA ARG A 46 9.26 -0.93 -5.14
C ARG A 46 8.43 -1.35 -6.35
N SER A 47 7.11 -1.46 -6.19
CA SER A 47 6.21 -1.91 -7.26
C SER A 47 6.21 -0.94 -8.44
N THR A 48 6.06 0.37 -8.18
CA THR A 48 6.09 1.38 -9.25
C THR A 48 7.45 1.44 -9.94
N SER A 49 8.55 1.32 -9.19
CA SER A 49 9.90 1.31 -9.77
C SER A 49 10.12 0.08 -10.66
N MET A 50 9.65 -1.10 -10.27
CA MET A 50 9.79 -2.32 -11.06
C MET A 50 8.95 -2.27 -12.34
N ILE A 51 7.69 -1.81 -12.26
CA ILE A 51 6.84 -1.64 -13.44
C ILE A 51 7.46 -0.62 -14.41
N ASN A 52 7.97 0.51 -13.90
CA ASN A 52 8.66 1.49 -14.72
C ASN A 52 9.93 0.92 -15.36
N LYS A 53 10.73 0.17 -14.62
CA LYS A 53 12.01 -0.37 -15.07
C LYS A 53 11.84 -1.49 -16.10
N TYR A 54 10.87 -2.37 -15.92
CA TYR A 54 10.77 -3.60 -16.71
C TYR A 54 9.70 -3.55 -17.81
N ARG A 55 8.76 -2.62 -17.71
CA ARG A 55 7.64 -2.45 -18.66
C ARG A 55 7.36 -0.99 -19.01
N ASP A 56 8.37 -0.11 -18.90
CA ASP A 56 8.26 1.32 -19.23
C ASP A 56 7.08 2.02 -18.54
N GLY A 57 6.71 1.57 -17.36
CA GLY A 57 5.60 2.06 -16.56
C GLY A 57 4.21 1.55 -16.98
N LEU A 58 4.09 0.75 -18.01
CA LEU A 58 2.83 0.13 -18.43
C LEU A 58 2.58 -1.16 -17.64
N VAL A 59 1.42 -1.26 -17.03
CA VAL A 59 1.01 -2.50 -16.37
C VAL A 59 0.77 -3.56 -17.44
N PRO A 60 1.46 -4.71 -17.38
CA PRO A 60 1.28 -5.76 -18.38
C PRO A 60 -0.05 -6.49 -18.20
N GLU A 61 -0.51 -7.11 -19.28
CA GLU A 61 -1.57 -8.11 -19.23
C GLU A 61 -1.04 -9.39 -18.55
N ALA A 62 -1.85 -10.00 -17.70
CA ALA A 62 -1.50 -11.25 -17.03
C ALA A 62 -2.68 -12.22 -17.01
N ALA A 63 -2.37 -13.51 -17.16
CA ALA A 63 -3.39 -14.57 -17.18
C ALA A 63 -3.96 -14.87 -15.78
N SER A 64 -3.23 -14.54 -14.73
CA SER A 64 -3.62 -14.79 -13.34
C SER A 64 -3.02 -13.74 -12.40
N ASN A 65 -3.57 -13.66 -11.18
CA ASN A 65 -3.06 -12.84 -10.10
C ASN A 65 -2.63 -13.72 -8.92
N GLY A 66 -1.46 -13.44 -8.38
CA GLY A 66 -0.85 -14.28 -7.35
C GLY A 66 -1.33 -14.04 -5.93
N LEU A 67 -2.15 -13.00 -5.67
CA LEU A 67 -2.58 -12.56 -4.32
C LEU A 67 -4.10 -12.35 -4.21
N ASP A 68 -4.91 -12.99 -5.06
CA ASP A 68 -6.37 -12.83 -5.01
C ASP A 68 -6.95 -13.32 -3.67
N ALA A 69 -6.43 -14.42 -3.12
CA ALA A 69 -6.88 -14.94 -1.83
C ALA A 69 -6.56 -13.99 -0.66
N GLU A 70 -5.40 -13.34 -0.69
CA GLU A 70 -4.99 -12.36 0.31
C GLU A 70 -5.81 -11.07 0.20
N ILE A 71 -6.16 -10.65 -1.02
CA ILE A 71 -7.07 -9.54 -1.27
C ILE A 71 -8.45 -9.87 -0.68
N ASP A 72 -9.02 -11.01 -1.03
CA ASP A 72 -10.35 -11.43 -0.55
C ASP A 72 -10.39 -11.52 0.98
N TYR A 73 -9.34 -12.09 1.58
CA TYR A 73 -9.20 -12.17 3.04
C TYR A 73 -9.13 -10.79 3.70
N ALA A 74 -8.34 -9.86 3.14
CA ALA A 74 -8.22 -8.52 3.67
C ALA A 74 -9.55 -7.75 3.58
N LEU A 75 -10.27 -7.87 2.48
CA LEU A 75 -11.57 -7.24 2.28
C LEU A 75 -12.63 -7.76 3.24
N GLU A 76 -12.73 -9.08 3.39
CA GLU A 76 -13.70 -9.70 4.31
C GLU A 76 -13.36 -9.37 5.77
N SER A 77 -12.08 -9.42 6.13
CA SER A 77 -11.60 -9.05 7.47
C SER A 77 -11.89 -7.59 7.79
N ALA A 78 -11.63 -6.67 6.85
CA ALA A 78 -11.91 -5.25 7.01
C ALA A 78 -13.41 -5.00 7.14
N ARG A 79 -14.25 -5.61 6.30
CA ARG A 79 -15.71 -5.52 6.38
C ARG A 79 -16.23 -5.99 7.73
N SER A 80 -15.85 -7.19 8.14
CA SER A 80 -16.24 -7.78 9.43
C SER A 80 -15.79 -6.94 10.62
N ALA A 81 -14.62 -6.33 10.55
CA ALA A 81 -14.11 -5.42 11.58
C ALA A 81 -14.96 -4.14 11.68
N ILE A 82 -15.31 -3.53 10.54
CA ILE A 82 -16.17 -2.32 10.50
C ILE A 82 -17.57 -2.61 11.03
N GLU A 83 -18.18 -3.73 10.67
CA GLU A 83 -19.49 -4.16 11.19
C GLU A 83 -19.50 -4.30 12.72
N ARG A 84 -18.36 -4.66 13.29
CA ARG A 84 -18.15 -4.77 14.75
C ARG A 84 -17.63 -3.48 15.38
N LEU A 85 -17.55 -2.38 14.64
CA LEU A 85 -16.99 -1.09 15.05
C LEU A 85 -15.52 -1.17 15.53
N LYS A 86 -14.77 -2.14 15.00
CA LYS A 86 -13.33 -2.33 15.28
C LYS A 86 -12.47 -1.73 14.17
N VAL A 87 -12.50 -0.42 14.05
CA VAL A 87 -11.80 0.32 12.97
C VAL A 87 -10.31 -0.02 12.91
N HIS A 88 -9.65 -0.15 14.05
CA HIS A 88 -8.24 -0.53 14.13
C HIS A 88 -7.93 -1.90 13.52
N ASP A 89 -8.85 -2.87 13.64
CA ASP A 89 -8.71 -4.21 13.03
C ASP A 89 -8.87 -4.14 11.50
N ALA A 90 -9.76 -3.27 11.00
CA ALA A 90 -9.92 -3.08 9.55
C ALA A 90 -8.63 -2.57 8.91
N PHE A 91 -7.97 -1.59 9.53
CA PHE A 91 -6.69 -1.10 9.04
C PHE A 91 -5.52 -2.07 9.29
N ALA A 92 -5.61 -2.94 10.31
CA ALA A 92 -4.69 -4.05 10.46
C ALA A 92 -4.75 -5.00 9.27
N ALA A 93 -5.95 -5.41 8.86
CA ALA A 93 -6.15 -6.28 7.70
C ALA A 93 -5.60 -5.67 6.40
N ALA A 94 -5.82 -4.37 6.17
CA ALA A 94 -5.23 -3.66 5.04
C ALA A 94 -3.68 -3.67 5.07
N MET A 95 -3.09 -3.46 6.25
CA MET A 95 -1.64 -3.49 6.42
C MET A 95 -1.07 -4.91 6.24
N ASP A 96 -1.81 -5.95 6.63
CA ASP A 96 -1.40 -7.34 6.42
C ASP A 96 -1.38 -7.71 4.93
N LEU A 97 -2.31 -7.19 4.12
CA LEU A 97 -2.23 -7.31 2.65
C LEU A 97 -0.97 -6.64 2.10
N ALA A 98 -0.60 -5.45 2.60
CA ALA A 98 0.63 -4.80 2.18
C ALA A 98 1.89 -5.59 2.57
N ARG A 99 1.89 -6.26 3.73
CA ARG A 99 2.96 -7.18 4.15
C ARG A 99 3.03 -8.41 3.25
N ALA A 100 1.88 -9.03 2.96
CA ALA A 100 1.82 -10.19 2.05
C ALA A 100 2.38 -9.84 0.66
N ALA A 101 2.07 -8.66 0.14
CA ALA A 101 2.62 -8.20 -1.14
C ALA A 101 4.14 -7.97 -1.09
N ASN A 102 4.69 -7.46 0.02
CA ASN A 102 6.14 -7.35 0.18
C ASN A 102 6.80 -8.73 0.24
N VAL A 103 6.21 -9.72 0.92
CA VAL A 103 6.68 -11.11 0.94
C VAL A 103 6.63 -11.71 -0.47
N TYR A 104 5.52 -11.51 -1.19
CA TYR A 104 5.36 -11.96 -2.58
C TYR A 104 6.47 -11.45 -3.51
N ILE A 105 6.89 -10.17 -3.37
CA ILE A 105 8.02 -9.62 -4.12
C ILE A 105 9.31 -10.39 -3.83
N GLU A 106 9.58 -10.74 -2.56
CA GLU A 106 10.79 -11.48 -2.18
C GLU A 106 10.77 -12.93 -2.69
N GLU A 107 9.62 -13.57 -2.71
CA GLU A 107 9.44 -14.93 -3.20
C GLU A 107 9.54 -15.01 -4.72
N ARG A 108 8.86 -14.11 -5.44
CA ARG A 108 8.83 -14.08 -6.91
C ARG A 108 10.13 -13.57 -7.52
N LYS A 109 10.88 -12.74 -6.81
CA LYS A 109 12.18 -12.18 -7.23
C LYS A 109 12.14 -11.56 -8.63
N PRO A 110 11.29 -10.54 -8.89
CA PRO A 110 11.10 -9.97 -10.22
C PRO A 110 12.40 -9.47 -10.87
N TRP A 111 13.41 -9.11 -10.06
CA TRP A 111 14.74 -8.78 -10.55
C TRP A 111 15.53 -9.96 -11.14
N ALA A 112 15.19 -11.19 -10.76
CA ALA A 112 15.72 -12.40 -11.36
C ALA A 112 14.92 -12.78 -12.60
N GLN A 113 13.58 -12.75 -12.53
CA GLN A 113 12.69 -12.97 -13.66
C GLN A 113 13.02 -12.06 -14.86
N ALA A 114 13.31 -10.78 -14.59
CA ALA A 114 13.65 -9.80 -15.62
C ALA A 114 14.98 -10.07 -16.37
N LYS A 115 15.82 -10.98 -15.87
CA LYS A 115 17.08 -11.37 -16.54
C LYS A 115 16.92 -12.56 -17.46
N ASP A 116 15.83 -13.29 -17.35
CA ASP A 116 15.56 -14.50 -18.10
C ASP A 116 14.35 -14.29 -19.03
N PRO A 117 14.55 -14.26 -20.35
CA PRO A 117 13.46 -14.09 -21.30
C PRO A 117 12.38 -15.20 -21.22
N GLU A 118 12.73 -16.41 -20.76
CA GLU A 118 11.78 -17.50 -20.59
C GLU A 118 10.80 -17.24 -19.44
N LEU A 119 11.16 -16.37 -18.47
CA LEU A 119 10.34 -15.97 -17.33
C LEU A 119 9.55 -14.66 -17.59
N ALA A 120 9.48 -14.18 -18.82
CA ALA A 120 8.81 -12.91 -19.14
C ALA A 120 7.33 -12.91 -18.74
N SER A 121 6.61 -14.02 -18.96
CA SER A 121 5.21 -14.17 -18.55
C SER A 121 5.03 -14.19 -17.03
N GLU A 122 5.95 -14.81 -16.29
CA GLU A 122 5.93 -14.82 -14.84
C GLU A 122 6.23 -13.44 -14.25
N LEU A 123 7.13 -12.69 -14.90
CA LEU A 123 7.38 -11.29 -14.55
C LEU A 123 6.12 -10.44 -14.76
N ASP A 124 5.42 -10.62 -15.88
CA ASP A 124 4.18 -9.90 -16.19
C ASP A 124 3.11 -10.20 -15.14
N GLU A 125 2.90 -11.45 -14.77
CA GLU A 125 2.01 -11.86 -13.69
C GLU A 125 2.39 -11.18 -12.36
N THR A 126 3.68 -11.18 -12.02
CA THR A 126 4.17 -10.55 -10.79
C THR A 126 3.87 -9.05 -10.77
N LEU A 127 4.15 -8.34 -11.86
CA LEU A 127 3.93 -6.89 -11.96
C LEU A 127 2.44 -6.52 -11.97
N ALA A 128 1.61 -7.27 -12.71
CA ALA A 128 0.16 -7.07 -12.75
C ALA A 128 -0.47 -7.32 -11.38
N THR A 129 -0.07 -8.38 -10.68
CA THR A 129 -0.50 -8.68 -9.30
C THR A 129 -0.20 -7.51 -8.36
N LEU A 130 1.00 -6.95 -8.41
CA LEU A 130 1.38 -5.82 -7.56
C LEU A 130 0.57 -4.56 -7.89
N ALA A 131 0.33 -4.26 -9.17
CA ALA A 131 -0.52 -3.14 -9.57
C ALA A 131 -1.94 -3.28 -9.01
N ARG A 132 -2.54 -4.48 -9.11
CA ARG A 132 -3.87 -4.79 -8.57
C ARG A 132 -3.91 -4.61 -7.05
N VAL A 133 -2.93 -5.14 -6.31
CA VAL A 133 -2.85 -4.96 -4.85
C VAL A 133 -2.78 -3.49 -4.47
N LEU A 134 -1.99 -2.69 -5.19
CA LEU A 134 -1.85 -1.26 -4.91
C LEU A 134 -3.17 -0.48 -5.08
N VAL A 135 -3.99 -0.83 -6.06
CA VAL A 135 -5.32 -0.21 -6.25
C VAL A 135 -6.26 -0.56 -5.10
N VAL A 136 -6.28 -1.81 -4.65
CA VAL A 136 -7.08 -2.25 -3.50
C VAL A 136 -6.62 -1.56 -2.22
N LEU A 137 -5.31 -1.49 -1.98
CA LEU A 137 -4.73 -0.78 -0.83
C LEU A 137 -5.04 0.72 -0.88
N CYS A 138 -4.99 1.35 -2.06
CA CYS A 138 -5.36 2.74 -2.25
C CYS A 138 -6.80 3.00 -1.75
N ALA A 139 -7.75 2.14 -2.11
CA ALA A 139 -9.13 2.25 -1.65
C ALA A 139 -9.28 1.94 -0.14
N LEU A 140 -8.58 0.94 0.39
CA LEU A 140 -8.65 0.57 1.81
C LEU A 140 -8.07 1.66 2.73
N PHE A 141 -7.00 2.33 2.32
CA PHE A 141 -6.35 3.39 3.11
C PHE A 141 -6.98 4.78 2.89
N GLN A 142 -7.79 4.99 1.86
CA GLN A 142 -8.41 6.29 1.57
C GLN A 142 -9.10 6.94 2.78
N PRO A 143 -9.87 6.21 3.63
CA PRO A 143 -10.54 6.84 4.75
C PRO A 143 -9.60 7.43 5.81
N VAL A 144 -8.35 6.97 5.86
CA VAL A 144 -7.38 7.37 6.90
C VAL A 144 -6.21 8.20 6.37
N ALA A 145 -5.75 7.94 5.15
CA ALA A 145 -4.62 8.62 4.53
C ALA A 145 -5.04 9.30 3.23
N THR A 146 -6.02 10.20 3.30
CA THR A 146 -6.73 10.78 2.17
C THR A 146 -5.79 11.45 1.16
N GLU A 147 -4.91 12.35 1.64
CA GLU A 147 -3.98 13.09 0.76
C GLU A 147 -2.97 12.15 0.08
N LYS A 148 -2.48 11.16 0.83
CA LYS A 148 -1.51 10.20 0.30
C LYS A 148 -2.14 9.18 -0.65
N MET A 149 -3.40 8.83 -0.47
CA MET A 149 -4.11 7.95 -1.40
C MET A 149 -4.51 8.69 -2.68
N ASP A 150 -4.84 9.98 -2.62
CA ASP A 150 -5.02 10.80 -3.82
C ASP A 150 -3.72 10.89 -4.63
N GLU A 151 -2.57 11.10 -3.96
CA GLU A 151 -1.25 11.06 -4.60
C GLU A 151 -0.95 9.67 -5.20
N LEU A 152 -1.27 8.60 -4.49
CA LEU A 152 -1.09 7.23 -4.98
C LEU A 152 -1.97 6.95 -6.21
N ALA A 153 -3.24 7.35 -6.21
CA ALA A 153 -4.13 7.17 -7.35
C ALA A 153 -3.55 7.78 -8.64
N VAL A 154 -3.02 9.00 -8.55
CA VAL A 154 -2.32 9.64 -9.68
C VAL A 154 -1.12 8.81 -10.15
N ARG A 155 -0.31 8.29 -9.23
CA ARG A 155 0.84 7.44 -9.58
C ARG A 155 0.43 6.12 -10.22
N LEU A 156 -0.75 5.60 -9.88
CA LEU A 156 -1.33 4.38 -10.46
C LEU A 156 -1.97 4.62 -11.84
N GLY A 157 -2.02 5.88 -12.32
CA GLY A 157 -2.69 6.25 -13.56
C GLY A 157 -4.21 6.22 -13.45
N LEU A 158 -4.75 6.49 -12.25
CA LEU A 158 -6.17 6.61 -11.99
C LEU A 158 -6.58 8.08 -11.92
N ASP A 159 -7.78 8.41 -12.37
CA ASP A 159 -8.32 9.79 -12.31
C ASP A 159 -8.67 10.22 -10.87
N GLN A 160 -9.04 9.25 -10.03
CA GLN A 160 -9.37 9.42 -8.61
C GLN A 160 -9.21 8.11 -7.86
N VAL A 161 -9.18 8.17 -6.53
CA VAL A 161 -9.22 6.95 -5.70
C VAL A 161 -10.55 6.22 -5.96
N PRO A 162 -10.52 4.94 -6.35
CA PRO A 162 -11.74 4.19 -6.61
C PRO A 162 -12.45 3.83 -5.29
N THR A 163 -13.76 3.61 -5.35
CA THR A 163 -14.45 2.91 -4.26
C THR A 163 -13.91 1.49 -4.14
N LEU A 164 -14.08 0.85 -2.99
CA LEU A 164 -13.57 -0.50 -2.76
C LEU A 164 -14.09 -1.52 -3.79
N GLU A 165 -15.37 -1.43 -4.15
CA GLU A 165 -15.99 -2.29 -5.18
C GLU A 165 -15.33 -2.08 -6.54
N LYS A 166 -15.07 -0.82 -6.91
CA LYS A 166 -14.40 -0.49 -8.17
C LYS A 166 -12.92 -0.91 -8.14
N ALA A 167 -12.24 -0.76 -7.01
CA ALA A 167 -10.84 -1.15 -6.87
C ALA A 167 -10.64 -2.66 -7.13
N VAL A 168 -11.56 -3.50 -6.65
CA VAL A 168 -11.53 -4.95 -6.88
C VAL A 168 -11.77 -5.32 -8.34
N ALA A 169 -12.64 -4.57 -9.03
CA ALA A 169 -13.00 -4.79 -10.42
C ALA A 169 -12.09 -4.05 -11.42
N GLU A 170 -11.15 -3.21 -10.94
CA GLU A 170 -10.32 -2.37 -11.80
C GLU A 170 -9.37 -3.21 -12.64
N ASP A 171 -9.45 -3.07 -13.94
CA ASP A 171 -8.46 -3.60 -14.87
C ASP A 171 -7.31 -2.60 -14.99
N MET A 172 -6.16 -3.00 -14.49
CA MET A 172 -4.94 -2.19 -14.54
C MET A 172 -4.15 -2.37 -15.82
N THR A 173 -4.51 -3.30 -16.68
CA THR A 173 -3.80 -3.59 -17.95
C THR A 173 -3.65 -2.34 -18.80
N GLY A 174 -2.43 -2.04 -19.21
CA GLY A 174 -2.11 -0.88 -20.05
C GLY A 174 -2.15 0.47 -19.35
N LYS A 175 -2.54 0.56 -18.06
CA LYS A 175 -2.43 1.82 -17.31
C LYS A 175 -0.99 2.21 -17.13
N LYS A 176 -0.73 3.51 -17.23
CA LYS A 176 0.60 4.10 -17.08
C LYS A 176 0.83 4.47 -15.63
N MET A 177 1.68 3.71 -14.96
CA MET A 177 2.12 4.02 -13.60
C MET A 177 3.37 4.90 -13.61
N SER A 178 3.50 5.77 -12.61
CA SER A 178 4.66 6.64 -12.44
C SER A 178 5.34 6.41 -11.09
N THR A 179 6.64 6.69 -11.05
CA THR A 179 7.39 6.78 -9.79
C THR A 179 7.26 8.19 -9.20
N GLY A 180 7.65 8.35 -7.95
CA GLY A 180 7.69 9.64 -7.25
C GLY A 180 8.48 9.53 -5.96
N ASP A 181 8.52 10.60 -5.19
CA ASP A 181 9.12 10.61 -3.86
C ASP A 181 8.44 9.59 -2.93
N PRO A 182 9.12 9.12 -1.86
CA PRO A 182 8.50 8.21 -0.91
C PRO A 182 7.16 8.76 -0.41
N LEU A 183 6.09 7.94 -0.50
CA LEU A 183 4.74 8.34 -0.09
C LEU A 183 4.71 8.77 1.39
N PHE A 184 5.48 8.05 2.21
CA PHE A 184 5.76 8.34 3.60
C PHE A 184 7.29 8.39 3.77
N PRO A 185 7.91 9.58 3.77
CA PRO A 185 9.36 9.72 3.94
C PRO A 185 9.82 9.19 5.29
N ARG A 186 10.97 8.50 5.33
CA ARG A 186 11.56 8.10 6.60
C ARG A 186 12.00 9.33 7.38
N VAL A 187 11.63 9.39 8.64
CA VAL A 187 12.05 10.46 9.54
C VAL A 187 13.13 9.93 10.47
N HIS A 188 14.29 10.60 10.46
CA HIS A 188 15.36 10.27 11.38
C HIS A 188 15.15 11.05 12.69
N PRO A 189 15.28 10.40 13.87
CA PRO A 189 15.09 11.05 15.17
C PRO A 189 15.93 12.33 15.36
N GLU A 190 17.12 12.37 14.77
CA GLU A 190 18.03 13.53 14.81
C GLU A 190 17.46 14.78 14.11
N SER A 191 16.48 14.63 13.23
CA SER A 191 15.84 15.76 12.56
C SER A 191 14.75 16.43 13.39
N MET A 192 14.41 15.88 14.55
CA MET A 192 13.36 16.38 15.44
C MET A 192 13.86 17.37 16.52
N ASP A 193 15.19 17.43 16.76
CA ASP A 193 15.79 18.28 17.80
C ASP A 193 16.05 19.75 17.38
N THR A 194 15.62 20.17 16.20
CA THR A 194 15.97 21.51 15.65
C THR A 194 14.83 22.52 15.68
N THR A 195 13.84 22.36 16.55
CA THR A 195 12.80 23.41 16.75
C THR A 195 12.57 23.69 18.24
N THR A 196 13.48 24.40 18.83
CA THR A 196 13.26 25.15 20.09
C THR A 196 13.03 26.61 19.77
#